data_34fd9d778750684603fa2f729081d9e0
#
_entry.id   34fd9d778750684603fa2f729081d9e0
#
_cell.length_a   1.000
_cell.length_b   1.000
_cell.length_c   1.000
_cell.angle_alpha   90.00
_cell.angle_beta   90.00
_cell.angle_gamma   90.00
#
_symmetry.space_group_name_H-M   'P 1'
#
loop_
_entity.id
_entity.type
_entity.pdbx_description
1 polymer ?
#
loop_
_entity_poly.entity_id
_entity_poly.type
_entity_poly.pdbx_seq_one_letter_code
_entity_poly.pdbx_strand_id
1 'polypeptide(L)'
;QDKNDNQMYDPGTDLVGFIEEEYNPADMQEFAIWYDSLRRYWTGEPQIYMRMFKDGTFKRQMLTSAERPKSNQAVLQFGAPHPQIDSIIFDSIDSERVIWEFQTEGRDTMSLWLNVPPEELPDTIKGRIVYMKHDTTNTLNISTEPLALAWRKIETKEEERAREREERERKKAEEAGEEYTPPPVKNPFSYRITTSGDINPERGLEFEFEYPLVKLDTAMITLAEIDDKQQT
;
A
#
# COMPACT_ATOMS: atom_id res chain seq x y z
N GLN A 1 -9.47 -22.42 -22.73
CA GLN A 1 -10.63 -23.06 -22.10
C GLN A 1 -11.30 -22.02 -21.22
N ASP A 2 -12.49 -21.62 -21.63
CA ASP A 2 -13.36 -20.75 -20.87
C ASP A 2 -14.00 -21.57 -19.72
N LYS A 3 -13.74 -21.18 -18.46
CA LYS A 3 -14.23 -21.93 -17.29
C LYS A 3 -15.60 -21.51 -16.81
N ASN A 4 -16.01 -20.30 -17.13
CA ASN A 4 -17.30 -19.73 -16.72
C ASN A 4 -18.32 -19.62 -17.87
N ASP A 5 -17.92 -20.06 -19.08
CA ASP A 5 -18.75 -20.11 -20.29
C ASP A 5 -19.35 -18.74 -20.69
N ASN A 6 -18.59 -17.67 -20.44
CA ASN A 6 -19.01 -16.31 -20.76
C ASN A 6 -18.56 -15.83 -22.14
N GLN A 7 -17.82 -16.66 -22.89
CA GLN A 7 -17.24 -16.39 -24.21
C GLN A 7 -16.23 -15.21 -24.23
N MET A 8 -15.66 -14.91 -23.07
CA MET A 8 -14.63 -13.89 -22.91
C MET A 8 -13.42 -14.52 -22.24
N TYR A 9 -12.23 -14.00 -22.55
CA TYR A 9 -11.02 -14.42 -21.86
C TYR A 9 -10.93 -13.75 -20.49
N ASP A 10 -10.93 -14.56 -19.44
CA ASP A 10 -10.78 -14.14 -18.06
C ASP A 10 -9.36 -14.46 -17.55
N PRO A 11 -8.45 -13.47 -17.52
CA PRO A 11 -7.10 -13.66 -17.00
C PRO A 11 -7.13 -14.24 -15.58
N GLY A 12 -6.27 -15.21 -15.30
CA GLY A 12 -6.18 -15.84 -13.98
C GLY A 12 -7.22 -16.94 -13.71
N THR A 13 -8.25 -17.10 -14.55
CA THR A 13 -9.24 -18.19 -14.47
C THR A 13 -9.15 -19.12 -15.65
N ASP A 14 -9.09 -18.58 -16.84
CA ASP A 14 -9.11 -19.33 -18.09
C ASP A 14 -7.75 -19.86 -18.48
N LEU A 15 -7.77 -20.94 -19.22
CA LEU A 15 -6.56 -21.51 -19.80
C LEU A 15 -6.43 -21.05 -21.26
N VAL A 16 -5.27 -20.53 -21.59
CA VAL A 16 -4.90 -20.13 -22.95
C VAL A 16 -3.86 -21.06 -23.51
N GLY A 17 -4.01 -21.45 -24.75
CA GLY A 17 -3.02 -22.19 -25.51
C GLY A 17 -3.02 -21.68 -26.95
N PHE A 18 -1.87 -21.71 -27.57
CA PHE A 18 -1.69 -21.37 -28.97
C PHE A 18 -0.71 -22.32 -29.64
N ILE A 19 -0.81 -22.40 -30.94
CA ILE A 19 0.11 -23.15 -31.82
C ILE A 19 0.62 -22.18 -32.86
N GLU A 20 1.87 -22.32 -33.26
CA GLU A 20 2.50 -21.46 -34.28
C GLU A 20 2.12 -21.85 -35.71
N GLU A 21 1.74 -23.13 -35.88
CA GLU A 21 1.37 -23.67 -37.18
C GLU A 21 -0.08 -23.33 -37.54
N GLU A 22 -0.30 -22.96 -38.79
CA GLU A 22 -1.65 -22.73 -39.31
C GLU A 22 -2.30 -24.05 -39.71
N TYR A 23 -3.47 -24.31 -39.18
CA TYR A 23 -4.28 -25.50 -39.51
C TYR A 23 -5.59 -25.03 -40.18
N ASN A 24 -5.87 -25.61 -41.35
CA ASN A 24 -7.15 -25.40 -42.01
C ASN A 24 -8.13 -26.50 -41.58
N PRO A 25 -9.18 -26.20 -40.83
CA PRO A 25 -10.14 -27.20 -40.38
C PRO A 25 -10.92 -27.88 -41.50
N ALA A 26 -10.91 -27.31 -42.72
CA ALA A 26 -11.57 -27.86 -43.91
C ALA A 26 -10.73 -28.91 -44.62
N ASP A 27 -9.45 -29.02 -44.30
CA ASP A 27 -8.57 -30.03 -44.90
C ASP A 27 -8.91 -31.41 -44.36
N MET A 28 -9.01 -32.38 -45.24
CA MET A 28 -9.20 -33.79 -44.82
C MET A 28 -7.99 -34.26 -44.03
N GLN A 29 -8.23 -34.69 -42.82
CA GLN A 29 -7.22 -35.23 -41.92
C GLN A 29 -7.45 -36.72 -41.73
N GLU A 30 -6.39 -37.49 -41.81
CA GLU A 30 -6.40 -38.90 -41.50
C GLU A 30 -6.11 -39.09 -40.01
N PHE A 31 -7.04 -39.74 -39.30
CA PHE A 31 -6.89 -40.04 -37.88
C PHE A 31 -6.60 -41.52 -37.68
N ALA A 32 -5.55 -41.87 -36.96
CA ALA A 32 -5.40 -43.18 -36.40
C ALA A 32 -6.25 -43.27 -35.11
N ILE A 33 -7.39 -43.94 -35.23
CA ILE A 33 -8.32 -44.11 -34.12
C ILE A 33 -8.38 -45.61 -33.78
N TRP A 34 -8.26 -45.96 -32.51
CA TRP A 34 -8.44 -47.33 -32.02
C TRP A 34 -9.28 -47.33 -30.75
N TYR A 35 -9.96 -48.46 -30.50
CA TYR A 35 -10.75 -48.66 -29.30
C TYR A 35 -9.88 -49.21 -28.18
N ASP A 36 -9.79 -48.48 -27.08
CA ASP A 36 -9.17 -48.96 -25.85
C ASP A 36 -10.16 -49.80 -25.06
N SER A 37 -10.02 -51.13 -25.13
CA SER A 37 -10.90 -52.09 -24.47
C SER A 37 -10.81 -52.08 -22.95
N LEU A 38 -9.68 -51.62 -22.39
CA LEU A 38 -9.48 -51.54 -20.93
C LEU A 38 -10.22 -50.32 -20.36
N ARG A 39 -10.16 -49.23 -21.07
CA ARG A 39 -10.79 -47.96 -20.65
C ARG A 39 -12.18 -47.76 -21.24
N ARG A 40 -12.59 -48.62 -22.15
CA ARG A 40 -13.92 -48.59 -22.80
C ARG A 40 -14.26 -47.33 -23.57
N TYR A 41 -13.26 -46.70 -24.21
CA TYR A 41 -13.49 -45.54 -25.08
C TYR A 41 -12.58 -45.60 -26.31
N TRP A 42 -12.98 -44.81 -27.32
CA TRP A 42 -12.17 -44.61 -28.51
C TRP A 42 -11.06 -43.62 -28.21
N THR A 43 -9.85 -43.97 -28.62
CA THR A 43 -8.66 -43.12 -28.49
C THR A 43 -7.92 -43.07 -29.81
N GLY A 44 -7.05 -42.09 -29.99
CA GLY A 44 -6.22 -41.92 -31.18
C GLY A 44 -5.00 -41.04 -30.84
N GLU A 45 -4.06 -41.02 -31.78
CA GLU A 45 -2.95 -40.08 -31.69
C GLU A 45 -3.42 -38.67 -31.98
N PRO A 46 -3.20 -37.72 -31.08
CA PRO A 46 -3.58 -36.33 -31.33
C PRO A 46 -2.67 -35.76 -32.43
N GLN A 47 -3.25 -35.12 -33.42
CA GLN A 47 -2.52 -34.46 -34.51
C GLN A 47 -2.01 -33.07 -34.10
N ILE A 48 -2.68 -32.45 -33.18
CA ILE A 48 -2.36 -31.13 -32.67
C ILE A 48 -2.10 -31.24 -31.18
N TYR A 49 -0.89 -30.85 -30.77
CA TYR A 49 -0.50 -30.76 -29.38
C TYR A 49 -0.53 -29.30 -28.97
N MET A 50 -1.47 -28.94 -28.10
CA MET A 50 -1.58 -27.60 -27.57
C MET A 50 -1.24 -27.64 -26.07
N ARG A 51 -0.21 -26.89 -25.68
CA ARG A 51 0.06 -26.64 -24.26
C ARG A 51 -0.77 -25.47 -23.80
N MET A 52 -1.60 -25.72 -22.81
CA MET A 52 -2.39 -24.67 -22.20
C MET A 52 -1.73 -24.20 -20.90
N PHE A 53 -1.76 -22.91 -20.68
CA PHE A 53 -1.24 -22.26 -19.49
C PHE A 53 -2.25 -21.26 -18.92
N LYS A 54 -2.13 -21.01 -17.64
CA LYS A 54 -2.89 -20.02 -16.91
C LYS A 54 -2.01 -18.83 -16.64
N ASP A 55 -2.51 -17.61 -16.85
CA ASP A 55 -1.83 -16.41 -16.40
C ASP A 55 -1.93 -16.33 -14.87
N GLY A 56 -0.84 -16.75 -14.19
CA GLY A 56 -0.72 -16.70 -12.74
C GLY A 56 -0.28 -15.33 -12.20
N THR A 57 0.11 -14.41 -13.10
CA THR A 57 0.59 -13.08 -12.72
C THR A 57 -0.52 -12.05 -12.66
N PHE A 58 -1.68 -12.35 -13.24
CA PHE A 58 -2.82 -11.45 -13.22
C PHE A 58 -3.34 -11.23 -11.81
N LYS A 59 -3.39 -9.97 -11.42
CA LYS A 59 -3.98 -9.51 -10.16
C LYS A 59 -5.09 -8.52 -10.45
N ARG A 60 -6.23 -8.70 -9.80
CA ARG A 60 -7.36 -7.76 -9.93
C ARG A 60 -7.05 -6.46 -9.23
N GLN A 61 -7.26 -5.36 -9.94
CA GLN A 61 -7.20 -4.03 -9.35
C GLN A 61 -8.46 -3.75 -8.55
N MET A 62 -8.30 -3.65 -7.25
CA MET A 62 -9.36 -3.36 -6.29
C MET A 62 -8.75 -2.85 -4.99
N LEU A 63 -9.47 -2.05 -4.24
CA LEU A 63 -9.08 -1.67 -2.88
C LEU A 63 -9.29 -2.89 -1.97
N THR A 64 -8.22 -3.38 -1.35
CA THR A 64 -8.25 -4.58 -0.48
C THR A 64 -8.31 -4.23 1.00
N SER A 65 -7.68 -3.12 1.40
CA SER A 65 -7.69 -2.63 2.77
C SER A 65 -7.66 -1.10 2.80
N ALA A 66 -8.32 -0.53 3.79
CA ALA A 66 -8.28 0.88 4.14
C ALA A 66 -8.24 1.00 5.66
N GLU A 67 -7.08 1.31 6.21
CA GLU A 67 -6.82 1.34 7.65
C GLU A 67 -6.32 2.71 8.09
N ARG A 68 -6.50 3.03 9.36
CA ARG A 68 -5.99 4.26 9.98
C ARG A 68 -5.14 3.90 11.20
N PRO A 69 -3.84 3.61 10.99
CA PRO A 69 -2.95 3.17 12.05
C PRO A 69 -2.59 4.27 13.06
N LYS A 70 -2.55 5.53 12.61
CA LYS A 70 -2.34 6.71 13.46
C LYS A 70 -3.49 7.70 13.27
N SER A 71 -3.68 8.60 14.22
CA SER A 71 -4.75 9.62 14.12
C SER A 71 -4.69 10.45 12.83
N ASN A 72 -3.50 10.72 12.33
CA ASN A 72 -3.24 11.53 11.14
C ASN A 72 -2.70 10.73 9.94
N GLN A 73 -2.70 9.39 9.99
CA GLN A 73 -2.22 8.53 8.90
C GLN A 73 -3.28 7.49 8.54
N ALA A 74 -3.61 7.38 7.27
CA ALA A 74 -4.34 6.27 6.72
C ALA A 74 -3.48 5.50 5.72
N VAL A 75 -3.71 4.19 5.59
CA VAL A 75 -3.02 3.30 4.66
C VAL A 75 -4.05 2.60 3.81
N LEU A 76 -3.90 2.73 2.50
CA LEU A 76 -4.72 2.05 1.50
C LEU A 76 -3.89 0.98 0.80
N GLN A 77 -4.44 -0.22 0.66
CA GLN A 77 -3.79 -1.32 -0.04
C GLN A 77 -4.64 -1.75 -1.23
N PHE A 78 -3.98 -2.00 -2.35
CA PHE A 78 -4.62 -2.41 -3.60
C PHE A 78 -4.21 -3.84 -3.97
N GLY A 79 -5.09 -4.54 -4.66
CA GLY A 79 -4.87 -5.93 -5.06
C GLY A 79 -3.86 -6.11 -6.18
N ALA A 80 -3.61 -5.07 -6.98
CA ALA A 80 -2.65 -5.08 -8.09
C ALA A 80 -1.73 -3.86 -8.01
N PRO A 81 -0.51 -3.94 -8.56
CA PRO A 81 0.41 -2.81 -8.60
C PRO A 81 -0.09 -1.69 -9.52
N HIS A 82 0.47 -0.49 -9.31
CA HIS A 82 0.22 0.71 -10.10
C HIS A 82 -1.27 1.08 -10.24
N PRO A 83 -2.02 1.26 -9.12
CA PRO A 83 -3.40 1.68 -9.17
C PRO A 83 -3.54 3.04 -9.86
N GLN A 84 -4.50 3.16 -10.77
CA GLN A 84 -4.86 4.42 -11.40
C GLN A 84 -5.91 5.11 -10.53
N ILE A 85 -5.45 6.02 -9.68
CA ILE A 85 -6.28 6.78 -8.75
C ILE A 85 -6.55 8.14 -9.38
N ASP A 86 -7.83 8.48 -9.51
CA ASP A 86 -8.28 9.77 -9.99
C ASP A 86 -8.31 10.78 -8.85
N SER A 87 -8.99 10.44 -7.76
CA SER A 87 -9.16 11.36 -6.64
C SER A 87 -9.46 10.63 -5.32
N ILE A 88 -9.05 11.26 -4.22
CA ILE A 88 -9.41 10.87 -2.85
C ILE A 88 -9.97 12.11 -2.19
N ILE A 89 -11.21 12.03 -1.74
CA ILE A 89 -11.95 13.16 -1.19
C ILE A 89 -12.49 12.77 0.18
N PHE A 90 -12.17 13.55 1.18
CA PHE A 90 -12.71 13.40 2.53
C PHE A 90 -13.82 14.44 2.78
N ASP A 91 -14.83 14.06 3.54
CA ASP A 91 -15.99 14.93 3.80
C ASP A 91 -15.64 16.13 4.71
N SER A 92 -14.64 15.97 5.58
CA SER A 92 -14.27 16.94 6.61
C SER A 92 -12.85 17.50 6.49
N ILE A 93 -12.11 17.14 5.44
CA ILE A 93 -10.71 17.52 5.28
C ILE A 93 -10.50 17.99 3.84
N ASP A 94 -9.94 19.18 3.67
CA ASP A 94 -9.59 19.70 2.35
C ASP A 94 -8.48 18.86 1.70
N SER A 95 -8.59 18.62 0.42
CA SER A 95 -7.64 17.82 -0.34
C SER A 95 -6.21 18.37 -0.31
N GLU A 96 -6.03 19.69 -0.18
CA GLU A 96 -4.73 20.34 -0.05
C GLU A 96 -4.01 20.00 1.27
N ARG A 97 -4.76 19.54 2.27
CA ARG A 97 -4.23 19.10 3.56
C ARG A 97 -3.92 17.61 3.60
N VAL A 98 -4.07 16.89 2.50
CA VAL A 98 -3.78 15.46 2.38
C VAL A 98 -2.52 15.26 1.57
N ILE A 99 -1.50 14.72 2.19
CA ILE A 99 -0.24 14.33 1.55
C ILE A 99 -0.28 12.82 1.36
N TRP A 100 0.00 12.34 0.17
CA TRP A 100 0.00 10.94 -0.14
C TRP A 100 1.30 10.49 -0.79
N GLU A 101 1.72 9.29 -0.43
CA GLU A 101 2.93 8.66 -0.93
C GLU A 101 2.72 7.16 -1.09
N PHE A 102 3.40 6.57 -2.05
CA PHE A 102 3.43 5.13 -2.19
C PHE A 102 4.58 4.55 -1.37
N GLN A 103 4.28 3.51 -0.59
CA GLN A 103 5.23 2.86 0.30
C GLN A 103 6.02 1.73 -0.36
N THR A 104 5.50 1.19 -1.48
CA THR A 104 6.05 0.05 -2.18
C THR A 104 6.53 0.43 -3.57
N GLU A 105 7.52 -0.28 -4.08
CA GLU A 105 8.00 -0.14 -5.46
C GLU A 105 6.87 -0.42 -6.48
N GLY A 106 6.03 -1.42 -6.19
CA GLY A 106 4.84 -1.74 -6.97
C GLY A 106 3.69 -0.73 -6.84
N ARG A 107 3.81 0.26 -5.93
CA ARG A 107 2.78 1.27 -5.65
C ARG A 107 1.42 0.70 -5.27
N ASP A 108 1.37 -0.53 -4.76
CA ASP A 108 0.14 -1.19 -4.32
C ASP A 108 -0.26 -0.83 -2.89
N THR A 109 0.62 -0.15 -2.16
CA THR A 109 0.36 0.36 -0.81
C THR A 109 0.65 1.86 -0.77
N MET A 110 -0.33 2.63 -0.32
CA MET A 110 -0.28 4.08 -0.25
C MET A 110 -0.58 4.58 1.16
N SER A 111 0.25 5.49 1.67
CA SER A 111 0.00 6.27 2.88
C SER A 111 -0.63 7.60 2.54
N LEU A 112 -1.66 7.95 3.27
CA LEU A 112 -2.30 9.26 3.29
C LEU A 112 -2.00 9.92 4.63
N TRP A 113 -1.34 11.05 4.59
CA TRP A 113 -1.03 11.85 5.76
C TRP A 113 -1.94 13.07 5.81
N LEU A 114 -2.62 13.23 6.93
CA LEU A 114 -3.56 14.31 7.15
C LEU A 114 -2.85 15.44 7.90
N ASN A 115 -2.60 16.54 7.21
CA ASN A 115 -2.00 17.74 7.80
C ASN A 115 -3.03 18.55 8.60
N VAL A 116 -3.58 17.89 9.63
CA VAL A 116 -4.60 18.40 10.53
C VAL A 116 -4.19 18.06 11.95
N PRO A 117 -4.31 18.97 12.93
CA PRO A 117 -4.04 18.65 14.32
C PRO A 117 -4.85 17.44 14.79
N PRO A 118 -4.26 16.53 15.57
CA PRO A 118 -4.94 15.31 16.02
C PRO A 118 -6.26 15.58 16.78
N GLU A 119 -6.35 16.72 17.47
CA GLU A 119 -7.51 17.14 18.25
C GLU A 119 -8.71 17.51 17.37
N GLU A 120 -8.47 17.93 16.13
CA GLU A 120 -9.50 18.31 15.16
C GLU A 120 -10.01 17.12 14.36
N LEU A 121 -9.32 15.97 14.44
CA LEU A 121 -9.66 14.79 13.66
C LEU A 121 -10.73 13.95 14.38
N PRO A 122 -11.86 13.61 13.71
CA PRO A 122 -12.87 12.74 14.27
C PRO A 122 -12.36 11.30 14.40
N ASP A 123 -12.99 10.51 15.27
CA ASP A 123 -12.69 9.08 15.45
C ASP A 123 -12.85 8.29 14.15
N THR A 124 -13.80 8.69 13.31
CA THR A 124 -14.01 8.10 11.98
C THR A 124 -14.03 9.18 10.93
N ILE A 125 -13.07 9.12 10.01
CA ILE A 125 -13.01 9.99 8.84
C ILE A 125 -13.73 9.31 7.70
N LYS A 126 -14.73 9.98 7.15
CA LYS A 126 -15.48 9.52 5.99
C LYS A 126 -15.00 10.22 4.73
N GLY A 127 -15.12 9.52 3.62
CA GLY A 127 -14.73 10.03 2.32
C GLY A 127 -15.03 9.04 1.21
N ARG A 128 -14.43 9.26 0.06
CA ARG A 128 -14.52 8.38 -1.11
C ARG A 128 -13.23 8.40 -1.88
N ILE A 129 -12.94 7.28 -2.52
CA ILE A 129 -11.85 7.12 -3.50
C ILE A 129 -12.45 6.86 -4.87
N VAL A 130 -11.93 7.52 -5.89
CA VAL A 130 -12.25 7.30 -7.29
C VAL A 130 -11.01 6.73 -7.97
N TYR A 131 -11.13 5.55 -8.54
CA TYR A 131 -10.00 4.85 -9.16
C TYR A 131 -10.48 3.81 -10.18
N MET A 132 -9.54 3.31 -11.00
CA MET A 132 -9.83 2.24 -11.94
C MET A 132 -9.85 0.89 -11.22
N LYS A 133 -11.00 0.22 -11.26
CA LYS A 133 -11.25 -1.08 -10.62
C LYS A 133 -11.68 -2.12 -11.64
N HIS A 134 -11.23 -3.36 -11.49
CA HIS A 134 -11.72 -4.48 -12.26
C HIS A 134 -13.13 -4.86 -11.80
N ASP A 135 -14.04 -4.96 -12.75
CA ASP A 135 -15.38 -5.49 -12.53
C ASP A 135 -15.41 -7.03 -12.53
N THR A 136 -16.58 -7.62 -12.52
CA THR A 136 -16.75 -9.08 -12.54
C THR A 136 -16.28 -9.74 -13.85
N THR A 137 -16.20 -8.96 -14.92
CA THR A 137 -15.74 -9.39 -16.26
C THR A 137 -14.27 -9.09 -16.48
N ASN A 138 -13.51 -8.73 -15.43
CA ASN A 138 -12.10 -8.32 -15.47
C ASN A 138 -11.81 -7.09 -16.35
N THR A 139 -12.82 -6.28 -16.62
CA THR A 139 -12.66 -5.01 -17.33
C THR A 139 -12.38 -3.88 -16.33
N LEU A 140 -11.38 -3.03 -16.64
CA LEU A 140 -11.06 -1.85 -15.82
C LEU A 140 -12.08 -0.74 -16.08
N ASN A 141 -12.81 -0.35 -15.05
CA ASN A 141 -13.79 0.73 -15.09
C ASN A 141 -13.54 1.72 -13.95
N ILE A 142 -13.88 2.99 -14.17
CA ILE A 142 -13.87 3.98 -13.10
C ILE A 142 -14.89 3.57 -12.03
N SER A 143 -14.44 3.47 -10.80
CA SER A 143 -15.26 3.11 -9.65
C SER A 143 -15.08 4.12 -8.52
N THR A 144 -16.17 4.41 -7.84
CA THR A 144 -16.17 5.23 -6.64
C THR A 144 -16.51 4.36 -5.45
N GLU A 145 -15.60 4.28 -4.48
CA GLU A 145 -15.80 3.51 -3.26
C GLU A 145 -15.80 4.41 -2.03
N PRO A 146 -16.72 4.18 -1.09
CA PRO A 146 -16.72 4.92 0.17
C PRO A 146 -15.54 4.49 1.04
N LEU A 147 -14.94 5.45 1.72
CA LEU A 147 -13.93 5.26 2.75
C LEU A 147 -14.52 5.57 4.11
N ALA A 148 -14.26 4.71 5.09
CA ALA A 148 -14.60 4.93 6.50
C ALA A 148 -13.39 4.54 7.35
N LEU A 149 -12.55 5.51 7.66
CA LEU A 149 -11.28 5.33 8.34
C LEU A 149 -11.47 5.56 9.83
N ALA A 150 -11.72 4.50 10.57
CA ALA A 150 -11.84 4.55 12.02
C ALA A 150 -10.47 4.46 12.68
N TRP A 151 -10.24 5.32 13.68
CA TRP A 151 -9.07 5.25 14.53
C TRP A 151 -9.52 5.20 15.98
N ARG A 152 -8.95 4.27 16.72
CA ARG A 152 -9.11 4.21 18.17
C ARG A 152 -7.73 4.31 18.79
N LYS A 153 -7.55 5.26 19.67
CA LYS A 153 -6.33 5.33 20.48
C LYS A 153 -6.27 4.08 21.36
N ILE A 154 -5.39 3.17 20.99
CA ILE A 154 -5.02 2.03 21.83
C ILE A 154 -3.84 2.52 22.65
N GLU A 155 -4.08 2.83 23.92
CA GLU A 155 -2.98 3.17 24.85
C GLU A 155 -2.06 1.95 24.96
N THR A 156 -0.79 2.15 24.68
CA THR A 156 0.22 1.13 24.94
C THR A 156 0.46 1.03 26.44
N LYS A 157 0.89 -0.14 26.94
CA LYS A 157 1.25 -0.30 28.36
C LYS A 157 2.31 0.70 28.84
N GLU A 158 3.14 1.20 27.92
CA GLU A 158 4.14 2.21 28.23
C GLU A 158 3.50 3.60 28.39
N GLU A 159 2.55 3.97 27.55
CA GLU A 159 1.78 5.22 27.65
C GLU A 159 0.94 5.22 28.92
N GLU A 160 0.27 4.11 29.24
CA GLU A 160 -0.50 3.94 30.48
C GLU A 160 0.40 4.14 31.72
N ARG A 161 1.57 3.51 31.74
CA ARG A 161 2.55 3.68 32.82
C ARG A 161 3.12 5.11 32.89
N ALA A 162 3.34 5.75 31.75
CA ALA A 162 3.80 7.12 31.69
C ALA A 162 2.75 8.08 32.25
N ARG A 163 1.48 7.90 31.87
CA ARG A 163 0.34 8.67 32.40
C ARG A 163 0.16 8.46 33.89
N GLU A 164 0.23 7.22 34.39
CA GLU A 164 0.15 6.94 35.84
C GLU A 164 1.30 7.59 36.61
N ARG A 165 2.52 7.60 36.05
CA ARG A 165 3.66 8.26 36.65
C ARG A 165 3.46 9.76 36.73
N GLU A 166 3.02 10.37 35.63
CA GLU A 166 2.73 11.80 35.54
C GLU A 166 1.64 12.21 36.54
N GLU A 167 0.58 11.43 36.63
CA GLU A 167 -0.50 11.67 37.59
C GLU A 167 -0.03 11.60 39.06
N ARG A 168 0.86 10.64 39.36
CA ARG A 168 1.48 10.53 40.69
C ARG A 168 2.40 11.72 40.98
N GLU A 169 3.19 12.17 40.03
CA GLU A 169 4.08 13.31 40.20
C GLU A 169 3.27 14.61 40.36
N ARG A 170 2.19 14.76 39.60
CA ARG A 170 1.27 15.89 39.76
C ARG A 170 0.63 15.92 41.18
N LYS A 171 0.12 14.80 41.63
CA LYS A 171 -0.45 14.70 42.99
C LYS A 171 0.57 15.01 44.10
N LYS A 172 1.81 14.54 43.94
CA LYS A 172 2.91 14.85 44.88
C LYS A 172 3.26 16.33 44.89
N ALA A 173 3.33 16.96 43.73
CA ALA A 173 3.59 18.39 43.65
C ALA A 173 2.46 19.20 44.25
N GLU A 174 1.21 18.82 44.03
CA GLU A 174 0.02 19.45 44.67
C GLU A 174 0.01 19.31 46.17
N GLU A 175 0.36 18.11 46.72
CA GLU A 175 0.49 17.88 48.14
C GLU A 175 1.66 18.65 48.79
N ALA A 176 2.74 18.86 48.01
CA ALA A 176 3.90 19.62 48.46
C ALA A 176 3.72 21.16 48.30
N GLY A 177 2.64 21.60 47.65
CA GLY A 177 2.42 22.99 47.35
C GLY A 177 3.41 23.58 46.29
N GLU A 178 4.04 22.69 45.50
CA GLU A 178 4.97 23.05 44.44
C GLU A 178 4.24 23.12 43.08
N GLU A 179 4.72 24.00 42.19
CA GLU A 179 4.19 24.11 40.84
C GLU A 179 4.65 22.91 40.00
N TYR A 180 3.69 22.11 39.50
CA TYR A 180 4.01 20.95 38.64
C TYR A 180 4.52 21.42 37.28
N THR A 181 5.74 21.03 36.93
CA THR A 181 6.33 21.26 35.61
C THR A 181 6.17 19.98 34.80
N PRO A 182 5.32 19.96 33.75
CA PRO A 182 5.16 18.77 32.90
C PRO A 182 6.49 18.41 32.22
N PRO A 183 6.78 17.12 32.00
CA PRO A 183 7.96 16.70 31.28
C PRO A 183 7.96 17.32 29.88
N PRO A 184 9.14 17.63 29.33
CA PRO A 184 9.21 18.24 28.01
C PRO A 184 8.55 17.32 26.98
N VAL A 185 7.62 17.90 26.22
CA VAL A 185 6.95 17.18 25.12
C VAL A 185 8.03 16.65 24.19
N LYS A 186 8.05 15.34 23.96
CA LYS A 186 8.95 14.73 22.97
C LYS A 186 8.80 15.50 21.66
N ASN A 187 9.91 16.02 21.16
CA ASN A 187 9.89 16.72 19.87
C ASN A 187 9.31 15.77 18.82
N PRO A 188 8.17 16.09 18.19
CA PRO A 188 7.58 15.23 17.17
C PRO A 188 8.47 15.16 15.91
N PHE A 189 9.45 16.03 15.79
CA PHE A 189 10.42 16.08 14.71
C PHE A 189 11.57 15.13 15.00
N SER A 190 11.33 13.82 14.84
CA SER A 190 12.38 12.80 14.90
C SER A 190 12.88 12.48 13.51
N TYR A 191 14.18 12.42 13.35
CA TYR A 191 14.83 11.99 12.13
C TYR A 191 15.91 10.97 12.42
N ARG A 192 16.19 10.12 11.47
CA ARG A 192 17.28 9.15 11.47
C ARG A 192 18.20 9.46 10.30
N ILE A 193 19.48 9.45 10.55
CA ILE A 193 20.50 9.50 9.50
C ILE A 193 20.83 8.05 9.16
N THR A 194 20.58 7.64 7.93
CA THR A 194 20.83 6.26 7.46
C THR A 194 22.31 6.03 7.13
N THR A 195 23.05 7.11 6.89
CA THR A 195 24.49 7.06 6.63
C THR A 195 25.23 7.00 7.97
N SER A 196 25.82 5.86 8.30
CA SER A 196 26.66 5.68 9.49
C SER A 196 28.15 5.58 9.09
N GLY A 197 29.02 6.24 9.85
CA GLY A 197 30.49 6.25 9.60
C GLY A 197 30.92 7.36 8.67
N ASP A 198 31.98 7.11 7.91
CA ASP A 198 32.57 8.10 6.99
C ASP A 198 31.58 8.45 5.88
N ILE A 199 31.35 9.73 5.67
CA ILE A 199 30.46 10.23 4.63
C ILE A 199 31.11 9.99 3.28
N ASN A 200 30.47 9.18 2.44
CA ASN A 200 30.86 9.03 1.05
C ASN A 200 30.21 10.15 0.22
N PRO A 201 31.00 11.08 -0.35
CA PRO A 201 30.45 12.20 -1.14
C PRO A 201 29.64 11.77 -2.34
N GLU A 202 29.84 10.55 -2.88
CA GLU A 202 29.11 10.02 -4.02
C GLU A 202 27.71 9.52 -3.64
N ARG A 203 27.49 9.16 -2.36
CA ARG A 203 26.20 8.64 -1.88
C ARG A 203 25.34 9.71 -1.20
N GLY A 204 25.93 10.83 -0.80
CA GLY A 204 25.25 11.89 -0.10
C GLY A 204 24.84 11.51 1.33
N LEU A 205 24.00 12.36 1.93
CA LEU A 205 23.39 12.16 3.24
C LEU A 205 21.91 11.89 3.04
N GLU A 206 21.43 10.82 3.65
CA GLU A 206 20.02 10.44 3.62
C GLU A 206 19.42 10.60 5.02
N PHE A 207 18.34 11.36 5.08
CA PHE A 207 17.56 11.59 6.30
C PHE A 207 16.21 10.93 6.18
N GLU A 208 15.91 10.05 7.11
CA GLU A 208 14.61 9.39 7.22
C GLU A 208 13.80 10.07 8.33
N PHE A 209 12.62 10.54 8.00
CA PHE A 209 11.70 11.21 8.93
C PHE A 209 10.52 10.32 9.25
N GLU A 210 10.04 10.33 10.49
CA GLU A 210 8.84 9.57 10.88
C GLU A 210 7.57 10.12 10.25
N TYR A 211 7.55 11.42 9.94
CA TYR A 211 6.42 12.11 9.32
C TYR A 211 6.88 12.84 8.05
N PRO A 212 6.01 12.96 7.03
CA PRO A 212 6.35 13.69 5.83
C PRO A 212 6.62 15.16 6.14
N LEU A 213 7.60 15.73 5.46
CA LEU A 213 7.92 17.14 5.58
C LEU A 213 6.98 17.95 4.70
N VAL A 214 6.26 18.90 5.31
CA VAL A 214 5.39 19.84 4.58
C VAL A 214 6.21 20.90 3.86
N LYS A 215 7.33 21.31 4.47
CA LYS A 215 8.23 22.32 3.92
C LYS A 215 9.65 22.00 4.31
N LEU A 216 10.55 22.04 3.33
CA LEU A 216 12.00 21.90 3.53
C LEU A 216 12.69 23.12 2.89
N ASP A 217 13.48 23.83 3.69
CA ASP A 217 14.35 24.89 3.20
C ASP A 217 15.80 24.38 3.18
N THR A 218 16.26 23.99 2.01
CA THR A 218 17.62 23.46 1.82
C THR A 218 18.69 24.50 2.03
N ALA A 219 18.39 25.79 1.94
CA ALA A 219 19.34 26.87 2.19
C ALA A 219 19.76 26.97 3.67
N MET A 220 18.94 26.40 4.56
CA MET A 220 19.21 26.35 6.00
C MET A 220 20.04 25.12 6.41
N ILE A 221 20.32 24.21 5.48
CA ILE A 221 21.16 23.03 5.75
C ILE A 221 22.59 23.37 5.39
N THR A 222 23.47 23.34 6.40
CA THR A 222 24.89 23.60 6.22
C THR A 222 25.70 22.37 6.61
N LEU A 223 26.70 22.05 5.80
CA LEU A 223 27.73 21.05 6.12
C LEU A 223 29.00 21.79 6.47
N ALA A 224 29.53 21.53 7.67
CA ALA A 224 30.79 22.13 8.13
C ALA A 224 31.78 21.02 8.52
N GLU A 225 33.03 21.20 8.17
CA GLU A 225 34.14 20.39 8.66
C GLU A 225 34.58 20.92 10.03
N ILE A 226 34.71 20.02 10.99
CA ILE A 226 35.10 20.34 12.34
C ILE A 226 36.51 19.76 12.57
N ASP A 227 37.46 20.58 12.94
CA ASP A 227 38.81 20.13 13.27
C ASP A 227 38.86 19.35 14.60
N ASP A 228 40.02 18.73 14.91
CA ASP A 228 40.25 17.98 16.15
C ASP A 228 40.06 18.81 17.43
N LYS A 229 40.00 20.13 17.33
CA LYS A 229 39.75 21.06 18.43
C LYS A 229 38.28 21.50 18.54
N GLN A 230 37.39 20.90 17.74
CA GLN A 230 35.97 21.26 17.64
C GLN A 230 35.70 22.74 17.29
N GLN A 231 36.59 23.33 16.50
CA GLN A 231 36.46 24.67 15.95
C GLN A 231 36.02 24.58 14.48
N THR A 232 34.97 25.31 14.12
CA THR A 232 34.44 25.43 12.73
C THR A 232 35.17 26.54 11.97
#